data_6c2d5d4e0b74c2fe7df697426c474c16
#
_entry.id   6c2d5d4e0b74c2fe7df697426c474c16
#
_cell.length_a   1.000
_cell.length_b   1.000
_cell.length_c   1.000
_cell.angle_alpha   90.00
_cell.angle_beta   90.00
_cell.angle_gamma   90.00
#
_symmetry.space_group_name_H-M   'P 1'
#
loop_
_entity.id
_entity.type
_entity.pdbx_description
1 polymer ?
#
loop_
_entity_poly.entity_id
_entity_poly.type
_entity_poly.pdbx_seq_one_letter_code
_entity_poly.pdbx_strand_id
1 'polypeptide(L)'
;MNLSYFIKGKGIDFMLDTLPFKLKKILMMGLLATAWSSAAQAEIVLPDFSSASESALSTSEESRIGRQIVAQIRAANGIVVDAEINAYIQSLGARLLKASGRSPFQYYFFMVEDDTINAFALPGGVIGMNAGLMLFANTESEMASVLGHEIAHVTQRHLARKQELQSRNQWLSIAAMIMAGIAASKTKTPGLVVAGAGAGATSELAYSRDFEREADRIGMQIMAKAQFDVQDMSRFFQTLGQQSRYNKDTPFAFLLTHPLTPERVAEAQNRALNYPAVGAPSSLDFLLSKAKLGVLAADTPISAVLQYQAMDEPSDKLAAGVFFYGYAYAQLAAGNPVEATTLMAKAQAKLPKTRFLTTLAAEIEQASGRGDKALSIYQTALNSAPKDRPLILSEIRQLLMNQQKTLASQRLETLLSLSPNDPDFLRLQAQSYADVDAFRSHAAEGNALFLEGSYESAIVQYKLATAAPSTDNRLRATIEARLKQAEQAMAAQKNNG
;
A
#
# COMPACT_ATOMS: atom_id res chain seq x y z
N MET A 1 -7.54 37.31 27.03
CA MET A 1 -6.74 38.29 27.79
C MET A 1 -6.59 39.53 26.94
N ASN A 2 -7.17 40.67 27.40
CA ASN A 2 -7.45 41.83 26.59
C ASN A 2 -6.17 42.63 26.29
N LEU A 3 -5.90 42.87 24.99
CA LEU A 3 -4.71 43.58 24.46
C LEU A 3 -4.63 45.07 24.87
N SER A 4 -5.61 45.58 25.57
CA SER A 4 -5.70 46.97 26.03
C SER A 4 -4.86 47.29 27.28
N TYR A 5 -4.23 46.31 27.91
CA TYR A 5 -3.42 46.53 29.11
C TYR A 5 -1.91 46.68 28.87
N PHE A 6 -1.43 46.45 27.66
CA PHE A 6 0.01 46.47 27.34
C PHE A 6 0.49 47.82 26.73
N ILE A 7 -0.41 48.78 26.45
CA ILE A 7 -0.04 50.04 25.77
C ILE A 7 0.00 51.24 26.74
N LYS A 8 -0.16 51.05 28.04
CA LYS A 8 -0.07 52.12 29.02
C LYS A 8 1.14 52.03 29.96
N GLY A 9 2.33 51.77 29.42
CA GLY A 9 3.59 51.93 30.14
C GLY A 9 4.31 53.20 29.69
N LYS A 10 4.51 54.14 30.61
CA LYS A 10 5.13 55.47 30.40
C LYS A 10 6.53 55.50 29.75
N GLY A 11 7.06 54.38 29.23
CA GLY A 11 8.37 54.27 28.59
C GLY A 11 8.37 54.19 27.08
N ILE A 12 7.24 53.81 26.46
CA ILE A 12 7.18 53.61 25.00
C ILE A 12 6.75 54.88 24.26
N ASP A 13 5.94 55.69 24.88
CA ASP A 13 5.49 56.96 24.27
C ASP A 13 6.62 57.98 24.10
N PHE A 14 7.61 58.02 25.00
CA PHE A 14 8.76 58.90 24.92
C PHE A 14 9.74 58.54 23.80
N MET A 15 9.81 57.26 23.44
CA MET A 15 10.73 56.77 22.39
C MET A 15 10.14 56.97 20.98
N LEU A 16 8.84 56.98 20.84
CA LEU A 16 8.15 57.16 19.56
C LEU A 16 8.09 58.63 19.12
N ASP A 17 8.12 59.57 20.05
CA ASP A 17 8.01 61.02 19.71
C ASP A 17 9.31 61.63 19.18
N THR A 18 10.44 61.00 19.39
CA THR A 18 11.75 61.48 18.90
C THR A 18 12.11 60.92 17.52
N LEU A 19 11.33 60.03 16.94
CA LEU A 19 11.62 59.44 15.63
C LEU A 19 11.03 60.26 14.46
N PRO A 20 11.78 60.46 13.37
CA PRO A 20 11.28 61.15 12.19
C PRO A 20 10.08 60.43 11.56
N PHE A 21 9.12 61.20 11.07
CA PHE A 21 7.80 60.73 10.58
C PHE A 21 7.87 59.53 9.61
N LYS A 22 8.92 59.42 8.79
CA LYS A 22 9.15 58.30 7.87
C LYS A 22 9.48 56.99 8.62
N LEU A 23 10.22 57.06 9.74
CA LEU A 23 10.54 55.87 10.56
C LEU A 23 9.35 55.38 11.37
N LYS A 24 8.49 56.30 11.84
CA LYS A 24 7.20 55.93 12.50
C LYS A 24 6.29 55.12 11.59
N LYS A 25 6.21 55.47 10.29
CA LYS A 25 5.42 54.72 9.30
C LYS A 25 6.00 53.33 9.02
N ILE A 26 7.32 53.20 8.94
CA ILE A 26 7.98 51.92 8.69
C ILE A 26 7.82 51.00 9.91
N LEU A 27 7.96 51.52 11.13
CA LEU A 27 7.75 50.74 12.35
C LEU A 27 6.29 50.28 12.51
N MET A 28 5.32 51.15 12.18
CA MET A 28 3.89 50.82 12.21
C MET A 28 3.49 49.85 11.12
N MET A 29 4.09 49.91 9.93
CA MET A 29 3.89 48.90 8.87
C MET A 29 4.55 47.58 9.22
N GLY A 30 5.70 47.59 9.89
CA GLY A 30 6.36 46.37 10.40
C GLY A 30 5.53 45.65 11.48
N LEU A 31 4.92 46.37 12.39
CA LEU A 31 4.03 45.83 13.43
C LEU A 31 2.69 45.31 12.87
N LEU A 32 2.17 45.94 11.81
CA LEU A 32 0.99 45.43 11.10
C LEU A 32 1.28 44.19 10.24
N ALA A 33 2.49 44.10 9.69
CA ALA A 33 2.91 42.92 8.90
C ALA A 33 3.15 41.66 9.81
N THR A 34 3.63 41.86 11.03
CA THR A 34 3.78 40.75 12.01
C THR A 34 2.46 40.30 12.63
N ALA A 35 1.44 41.16 12.66
CA ALA A 35 0.10 40.78 13.13
C ALA A 35 -0.70 39.97 12.08
N TRP A 36 -0.32 40.04 10.80
CA TRP A 36 -0.99 39.27 9.74
C TRP A 36 -0.36 37.89 9.47
N SER A 37 0.83 37.60 9.99
CA SER A 37 1.46 36.26 9.86
C SER A 37 1.05 35.27 10.94
N SER A 38 0.21 35.65 11.89
CA SER A 38 -0.48 34.73 12.80
C SER A 38 -1.89 34.41 12.29
N ALA A 39 -2.06 34.13 11.00
CA ALA A 39 -3.18 33.32 10.58
C ALA A 39 -3.01 31.97 11.29
N ALA A 40 -3.76 31.81 12.38
CA ALA A 40 -3.82 30.57 13.12
C ALA A 40 -4.04 29.44 12.12
N GLN A 41 -3.01 28.64 11.88
CA GLN A 41 -3.24 27.28 11.43
C GLN A 41 -4.05 26.66 12.56
N ALA A 42 -5.37 26.68 12.41
CA ALA A 42 -6.24 25.90 13.25
C ALA A 42 -5.72 24.47 13.08
N GLU A 43 -5.05 23.97 14.08
CA GLU A 43 -4.67 22.56 14.16
C GLU A 43 -5.99 21.82 14.08
N ILE A 44 -6.24 21.19 12.91
CA ILE A 44 -7.44 20.40 12.71
C ILE A 44 -7.21 19.16 13.55
N VAL A 45 -7.63 19.22 14.82
CA VAL A 45 -7.69 18.08 15.71
C VAL A 45 -8.78 17.18 15.13
N LEU A 46 -8.37 16.06 14.54
CA LEU A 46 -9.31 15.02 14.12
C LEU A 46 -10.08 14.57 15.36
N PRO A 47 -11.42 14.50 15.31
CA PRO A 47 -12.19 14.00 16.44
C PRO A 47 -11.71 12.60 16.82
N ASP A 48 -11.35 12.39 18.07
CA ASP A 48 -11.01 11.08 18.61
C ASP A 48 -12.31 10.45 19.19
N PHE A 49 -12.91 9.56 18.42
CA PHE A 49 -14.08 8.77 18.83
C PHE A 49 -13.72 7.42 19.43
N SER A 50 -12.46 7.22 19.82
CA SER A 50 -11.99 5.95 20.39
C SER A 50 -12.79 5.51 21.63
N SER A 51 -13.31 6.48 22.41
CA SER A 51 -14.08 6.20 23.63
C SER A 51 -15.52 5.72 23.37
N ALA A 52 -16.12 6.05 22.23
CA ALA A 52 -17.52 5.67 21.95
C ALA A 52 -17.68 4.22 21.43
N SER A 53 -16.58 3.57 21.04
CA SER A 53 -16.58 2.25 20.42
C SER A 53 -15.97 1.14 21.30
N GLU A 54 -15.64 1.43 22.56
CA GLU A 54 -15.06 0.43 23.50
C GLU A 54 -15.98 -0.75 23.81
N SER A 55 -17.27 -0.66 23.46
CA SER A 55 -18.24 -1.72 23.72
C SER A 55 -18.31 -2.81 22.64
N ALA A 56 -17.73 -2.62 21.45
CA ALA A 56 -17.94 -3.54 20.33
C ALA A 56 -16.76 -4.54 20.13
N LEU A 57 -15.54 -4.05 19.81
CA LEU A 57 -14.36 -4.90 19.60
C LEU A 57 -13.12 -4.22 20.19
N SER A 58 -12.28 -4.97 20.90
CA SER A 58 -10.98 -4.47 21.34
C SER A 58 -10.03 -4.29 20.14
N THR A 59 -9.09 -3.33 20.22
CA THR A 59 -8.07 -3.11 19.18
C THR A 59 -7.19 -4.34 18.93
N SER A 60 -6.96 -5.15 19.95
CA SER A 60 -6.23 -6.41 19.84
C SER A 60 -7.00 -7.46 19.04
N GLU A 61 -8.31 -7.50 19.21
CA GLU A 61 -9.20 -8.42 18.48
C GLU A 61 -9.38 -8.00 17.04
N GLU A 62 -9.59 -6.71 16.78
CA GLU A 62 -9.57 -6.17 15.41
C GLU A 62 -8.27 -6.53 14.68
N SER A 63 -7.12 -6.33 15.34
CA SER A 63 -5.82 -6.67 14.75
C SER A 63 -5.66 -8.18 14.50
N ARG A 64 -6.25 -9.03 15.35
CA ARG A 64 -6.24 -10.48 15.14
C ARG A 64 -7.09 -10.87 13.93
N ILE A 65 -8.30 -10.33 13.82
CA ILE A 65 -9.21 -10.59 12.70
C ILE A 65 -8.55 -10.14 11.37
N GLY A 66 -8.02 -8.91 11.32
CA GLY A 66 -7.36 -8.39 10.13
C GLY A 66 -6.22 -9.29 9.65
N ARG A 67 -5.34 -9.74 10.56
CA ARG A 67 -4.26 -10.68 10.21
C ARG A 67 -4.79 -12.01 9.67
N GLN A 68 -5.88 -12.54 10.22
CA GLN A 68 -6.49 -13.78 9.73
C GLN A 68 -7.01 -13.63 8.30
N ILE A 69 -7.67 -12.51 8.00
CA ILE A 69 -8.17 -12.25 6.63
C ILE A 69 -7.01 -12.11 5.65
N VAL A 70 -5.95 -11.36 6.00
CA VAL A 70 -4.75 -11.24 5.16
C VAL A 70 -4.11 -12.61 4.90
N ALA A 71 -4.04 -13.46 5.93
CA ALA A 71 -3.50 -14.82 5.76
C ALA A 71 -4.30 -15.64 4.74
N GLN A 72 -5.64 -15.54 4.76
CA GLN A 72 -6.50 -16.22 3.79
C GLN A 72 -6.32 -15.67 2.36
N ILE A 73 -6.28 -14.33 2.20
CA ILE A 73 -6.05 -13.69 0.90
C ILE A 73 -4.69 -14.14 0.34
N ARG A 74 -3.66 -14.18 1.18
CA ARG A 74 -2.32 -14.63 0.78
C ARG A 74 -2.29 -16.11 0.40
N ALA A 75 -2.95 -16.98 1.17
CA ALA A 75 -3.06 -18.41 0.89
C ALA A 75 -3.75 -18.69 -0.46
N ALA A 76 -4.64 -17.81 -0.90
CA ALA A 76 -5.28 -17.87 -2.21
C ALA A 76 -4.45 -17.23 -3.34
N ASN A 77 -3.20 -16.86 -3.07
CA ASN A 77 -2.36 -16.09 -4.01
C ASN A 77 -3.05 -14.81 -4.51
N GLY A 78 -3.80 -14.14 -3.62
CA GLY A 78 -4.54 -12.93 -3.97
C GLY A 78 -3.77 -11.64 -3.76
N ILE A 79 -2.52 -11.70 -3.29
CA ILE A 79 -1.67 -10.51 -3.08
C ILE A 79 -0.66 -10.42 -4.22
N VAL A 80 -0.53 -9.24 -4.82
CA VAL A 80 0.52 -8.97 -5.82
C VAL A 80 1.90 -9.15 -5.17
N VAL A 81 2.67 -10.12 -5.66
CA VAL A 81 4.00 -10.45 -5.15
C VAL A 81 5.05 -9.71 -5.98
N ASP A 82 5.11 -8.40 -5.85
CA ASP A 82 6.15 -7.55 -6.44
C ASP A 82 6.72 -6.61 -5.39
N ALA A 83 8.03 -6.69 -5.16
CA ALA A 83 8.68 -5.94 -4.09
C ALA A 83 8.63 -4.42 -4.30
N GLU A 84 8.68 -3.96 -5.55
CA GLU A 84 8.68 -2.53 -5.90
C GLU A 84 7.28 -1.93 -5.77
N ILE A 85 6.25 -2.61 -6.30
CA ILE A 85 4.85 -2.20 -6.17
C ILE A 85 4.44 -2.20 -4.69
N ASN A 86 4.80 -3.24 -3.94
CA ASN A 86 4.51 -3.30 -2.51
C ASN A 86 5.21 -2.19 -1.73
N ALA A 87 6.48 -1.89 -2.03
CA ALA A 87 7.20 -0.78 -1.41
C ALA A 87 6.55 0.58 -1.74
N TYR A 88 6.09 0.77 -2.97
CA TYR A 88 5.37 1.97 -3.36
C TYR A 88 4.08 2.13 -2.54
N ILE A 89 3.21 1.11 -2.48
CA ILE A 89 1.95 1.15 -1.72
C ILE A 89 2.19 1.41 -0.23
N GLN A 90 3.17 0.75 0.37
CA GLN A 90 3.56 1.00 1.75
C GLN A 90 4.04 2.45 1.96
N SER A 91 4.81 3.00 1.02
CA SER A 91 5.30 4.38 1.08
C SER A 91 4.16 5.40 0.97
N LEU A 92 3.24 5.19 0.02
CA LEU A 92 2.05 6.03 -0.14
C LEU A 92 1.18 5.99 1.12
N GLY A 93 0.89 4.79 1.63
CA GLY A 93 0.15 4.59 2.87
C GLY A 93 0.81 5.26 4.07
N ALA A 94 2.12 5.10 4.24
CA ALA A 94 2.88 5.73 5.32
C ALA A 94 2.86 7.27 5.25
N ARG A 95 2.94 7.85 4.05
CA ARG A 95 2.82 9.30 3.82
C ARG A 95 1.45 9.82 4.25
N LEU A 96 0.38 9.13 3.89
CA LEU A 96 -1.00 9.48 4.27
C LEU A 96 -1.25 9.28 5.78
N LEU A 97 -0.74 8.19 6.37
CA LEU A 97 -0.84 7.94 7.81
C LEU A 97 -0.14 9.01 8.64
N LYS A 98 1.04 9.45 8.22
CA LYS A 98 1.74 10.55 8.89
C LYS A 98 0.87 11.81 8.94
N ALA A 99 0.06 12.03 7.93
CA ALA A 99 -0.87 13.17 7.83
C ALA A 99 -2.19 12.94 8.61
N SER A 100 -2.60 11.69 8.84
CA SER A 100 -3.86 11.36 9.52
C SER A 100 -3.81 11.55 11.05
N GLY A 101 -2.61 11.58 11.65
CA GLY A 101 -2.43 11.68 13.10
C GLY A 101 -2.19 10.33 13.79
N ARG A 102 -2.48 10.26 15.08
CA ARG A 102 -2.26 9.03 15.86
C ARG A 102 -3.33 7.99 15.58
N SER A 103 -2.93 6.73 15.51
CA SER A 103 -3.83 5.59 15.42
C SER A 103 -3.35 4.48 16.39
N PRO A 104 -4.26 3.70 16.98
CA PRO A 104 -3.90 2.59 17.83
C PRO A 104 -3.42 1.37 17.05
N PHE A 105 -3.58 1.36 15.72
CA PHE A 105 -3.26 0.23 14.87
C PHE A 105 -1.89 0.34 14.22
N GLN A 106 -1.30 -0.83 13.97
CA GLN A 106 -0.17 -0.99 13.06
C GLN A 106 -0.74 -1.27 11.67
N TYR A 107 -0.60 -0.31 10.75
CA TYR A 107 -1.19 -0.42 9.42
C TYR A 107 -0.40 -1.36 8.52
N TYR A 108 -1.16 -2.09 7.70
CA TYR A 108 -0.62 -2.94 6.64
C TYR A 108 -1.35 -2.66 5.33
N PHE A 109 -0.63 -2.14 4.35
CA PHE A 109 -1.13 -1.86 3.01
C PHE A 109 -0.69 -2.96 2.06
N PHE A 110 -1.57 -3.42 1.18
CA PHE A 110 -1.23 -4.42 0.17
C PHE A 110 -2.09 -4.24 -1.08
N MET A 111 -1.55 -4.73 -2.21
CA MET A 111 -2.28 -4.76 -3.46
C MET A 111 -2.85 -6.15 -3.70
N VAL A 112 -4.14 -6.19 -4.06
CA VAL A 112 -4.85 -7.42 -4.41
C VAL A 112 -4.74 -7.65 -5.92
N GLU A 113 -4.49 -8.89 -6.32
CA GLU A 113 -4.46 -9.31 -7.72
C GLU A 113 -5.90 -9.47 -8.25
N ASP A 114 -6.54 -8.32 -8.49
CA ASP A 114 -7.93 -8.23 -8.94
C ASP A 114 -8.06 -6.99 -9.84
N ASP A 115 -8.61 -7.17 -11.04
CA ASP A 115 -8.76 -6.14 -12.08
C ASP A 115 -9.94 -5.20 -11.82
N THR A 116 -10.77 -5.48 -10.81
CA THR A 116 -11.89 -4.62 -10.45
C THR A 116 -11.43 -3.34 -9.74
N ILE A 117 -12.19 -2.25 -9.93
CA ILE A 117 -11.94 -1.00 -9.22
C ILE A 117 -12.49 -1.16 -7.80
N ASN A 118 -11.58 -1.35 -6.84
CA ASN A 118 -11.93 -1.51 -5.43
C ASN A 118 -10.76 -1.17 -4.49
N ALA A 119 -11.12 -0.71 -3.30
CA ALA A 119 -10.26 -0.66 -2.11
C ALA A 119 -11.13 -0.96 -0.91
N PHE A 120 -10.54 -1.40 0.18
CA PHE A 120 -11.27 -1.75 1.38
C PHE A 120 -10.39 -1.66 2.63
N ALA A 121 -11.00 -1.21 3.71
CA ALA A 121 -10.43 -1.28 5.04
C ALA A 121 -10.95 -2.51 5.79
N LEU A 122 -10.06 -3.24 6.46
CA LEU A 122 -10.35 -4.36 7.34
C LEU A 122 -10.03 -3.98 8.78
N PRO A 123 -10.55 -4.74 9.76
CA PRO A 123 -10.20 -4.52 11.17
C PRO A 123 -8.70 -4.50 11.41
N GLY A 124 -8.26 -3.72 12.41
CA GLY A 124 -6.86 -3.72 12.85
C GLY A 124 -5.89 -2.95 11.96
N GLY A 125 -6.37 -2.04 11.11
CA GLY A 125 -5.51 -1.19 10.29
C GLY A 125 -5.02 -1.84 9.00
N VAL A 126 -5.68 -2.88 8.55
CA VAL A 126 -5.38 -3.56 7.28
C VAL A 126 -6.15 -2.90 6.15
N ILE A 127 -5.45 -2.47 5.11
CA ILE A 127 -6.05 -1.81 3.94
C ILE A 127 -5.57 -2.50 2.67
N GLY A 128 -6.53 -3.04 1.92
CA GLY A 128 -6.31 -3.65 0.61
C GLY A 128 -6.73 -2.70 -0.52
N MET A 129 -6.04 -2.79 -1.65
CA MET A 129 -6.33 -2.05 -2.86
C MET A 129 -6.18 -2.97 -4.06
N ASN A 130 -7.19 -3.04 -4.90
CA ASN A 130 -7.16 -3.87 -6.09
C ASN A 130 -6.24 -3.26 -7.17
N ALA A 131 -5.58 -4.10 -7.94
CA ALA A 131 -4.75 -3.69 -9.07
C ALA A 131 -5.52 -2.82 -10.07
N GLY A 132 -6.79 -3.17 -10.33
CA GLY A 132 -7.67 -2.40 -11.22
C GLY A 132 -7.86 -0.95 -10.78
N LEU A 133 -7.86 -0.65 -9.48
CA LEU A 133 -7.95 0.74 -9.00
C LEU A 133 -6.72 1.56 -9.40
N MET A 134 -5.51 1.01 -9.23
CA MET A 134 -4.28 1.71 -9.62
C MET A 134 -4.20 1.91 -11.13
N LEU A 135 -4.64 0.92 -11.91
CA LEU A 135 -4.69 1.03 -13.37
C LEU A 135 -5.73 2.06 -13.83
N PHE A 136 -6.83 2.21 -13.11
CA PHE A 136 -7.89 3.18 -13.41
C PHE A 136 -7.51 4.61 -13.03
N ALA A 137 -6.87 4.85 -11.88
CA ALA A 137 -6.50 6.17 -11.40
C ALA A 137 -5.58 6.89 -12.40
N ASN A 138 -5.93 8.12 -12.81
CA ASN A 138 -5.13 8.91 -13.76
C ASN A 138 -3.93 9.57 -13.09
N THR A 139 -4.06 9.91 -11.80
CA THR A 139 -3.01 10.58 -11.02
C THR A 139 -2.76 9.84 -9.70
N GLU A 140 -1.58 10.07 -9.12
CA GLU A 140 -1.29 9.59 -7.78
C GLU A 140 -2.20 10.21 -6.72
N SER A 141 -2.64 11.45 -6.92
CA SER A 141 -3.59 12.12 -6.02
C SER A 141 -4.98 11.48 -6.07
N GLU A 142 -5.44 10.98 -7.23
CA GLU A 142 -6.68 10.19 -7.32
C GLU A 142 -6.55 8.90 -6.49
N MET A 143 -5.45 8.18 -6.61
CA MET A 143 -5.17 6.98 -5.82
C MET A 143 -5.04 7.30 -4.33
N ALA A 144 -4.36 8.40 -3.98
CA ALA A 144 -4.23 8.88 -2.61
C ALA A 144 -5.59 9.28 -1.99
N SER A 145 -6.54 9.72 -2.83
CA SER A 145 -7.89 10.09 -2.38
C SER A 145 -8.65 8.87 -1.84
N VAL A 146 -8.59 7.75 -2.57
CA VAL A 146 -9.22 6.50 -2.14
C VAL A 146 -8.53 5.95 -0.90
N LEU A 147 -7.20 5.91 -0.89
CA LEU A 147 -6.45 5.41 0.25
C LEU A 147 -6.64 6.29 1.50
N GLY A 148 -6.74 7.61 1.34
CA GLY A 148 -7.06 8.55 2.40
C GLY A 148 -8.47 8.36 2.96
N HIS A 149 -9.44 8.01 2.11
CA HIS A 149 -10.79 7.65 2.49
C HIS A 149 -10.81 6.34 3.32
N GLU A 150 -10.08 5.30 2.90
CA GLU A 150 -9.96 4.05 3.65
C GLU A 150 -9.26 4.26 5.01
N ILE A 151 -8.20 5.07 5.05
CA ILE A 151 -7.54 5.46 6.31
C ILE A 151 -8.52 6.18 7.24
N ALA A 152 -9.40 7.03 6.70
CA ALA A 152 -10.41 7.70 7.49
C ALA A 152 -11.41 6.70 8.10
N HIS A 153 -11.85 5.68 7.35
CA HIS A 153 -12.71 4.61 7.90
C HIS A 153 -12.06 3.90 9.09
N VAL A 154 -10.75 3.61 9.01
CA VAL A 154 -10.01 2.97 10.11
C VAL A 154 -9.82 3.92 11.29
N THR A 155 -9.36 5.15 11.06
CA THR A 155 -9.08 6.12 12.14
C THR A 155 -10.32 6.53 12.90
N GLN A 156 -11.48 6.62 12.22
CA GLN A 156 -12.78 6.90 12.83
C GLN A 156 -13.47 5.63 13.36
N ARG A 157 -12.83 4.46 13.23
CA ARG A 157 -13.36 3.16 13.68
C ARG A 157 -14.76 2.88 13.16
N HIS A 158 -15.06 3.23 11.90
CA HIS A 158 -16.40 3.07 11.32
C HIS A 158 -16.89 1.63 11.37
N LEU A 159 -15.99 0.65 11.20
CA LEU A 159 -16.32 -0.76 11.34
C LEU A 159 -16.74 -1.14 12.76
N ALA A 160 -16.02 -0.66 13.79
CA ALA A 160 -16.38 -0.93 15.18
C ALA A 160 -17.66 -0.19 15.62
N ARG A 161 -17.94 0.98 15.02
CA ARG A 161 -19.18 1.78 15.28
C ARG A 161 -20.39 1.21 14.54
N LYS A 162 -20.20 0.39 13.52
CA LYS A 162 -21.29 -0.29 12.81
C LYS A 162 -21.78 -1.48 13.67
N GLN A 163 -22.82 -1.27 14.45
CA GLN A 163 -23.35 -2.24 15.44
C GLN A 163 -23.73 -3.60 14.83
N GLU A 164 -23.99 -3.65 13.52
CA GLU A 164 -24.41 -4.86 12.82
C GLU A 164 -23.25 -5.86 12.58
N LEU A 165 -22.01 -5.39 12.59
CA LEU A 165 -20.81 -6.21 12.33
C LEU A 165 -20.19 -6.79 13.63
N GLN A 166 -20.99 -7.10 14.63
CA GLN A 166 -20.50 -7.60 15.93
C GLN A 166 -20.22 -9.10 15.95
N SER A 167 -20.61 -9.87 14.93
CA SER A 167 -20.37 -11.30 14.90
C SER A 167 -19.15 -11.64 14.03
N ARG A 168 -18.34 -12.60 14.51
CA ARG A 168 -17.20 -13.15 13.78
C ARG A 168 -17.60 -13.72 12.41
N ASN A 169 -18.81 -14.28 12.29
CA ASN A 169 -19.30 -14.87 11.05
C ASN A 169 -19.40 -13.85 9.91
N GLN A 170 -19.64 -12.58 10.22
CA GLN A 170 -19.69 -11.50 9.24
C GLN A 170 -18.29 -11.19 8.69
N TRP A 171 -17.24 -11.23 9.51
CA TRP A 171 -15.86 -11.05 9.03
C TRP A 171 -15.40 -12.18 8.12
N LEU A 172 -15.84 -13.41 8.40
CA LEU A 172 -15.61 -14.55 7.50
C LEU A 172 -16.33 -14.37 6.16
N SER A 173 -17.54 -13.79 6.18
CA SER A 173 -18.29 -13.47 4.95
C SER A 173 -17.57 -12.40 4.12
N ILE A 174 -16.99 -11.38 4.75
CA ILE A 174 -16.18 -10.35 4.06
C ILE A 174 -14.94 -10.99 3.43
N ALA A 175 -14.22 -11.81 4.19
CA ALA A 175 -13.07 -12.54 3.67
C ALA A 175 -13.46 -13.43 2.49
N ALA A 176 -14.55 -14.19 2.60
CA ALA A 176 -15.05 -15.04 1.54
C ALA A 176 -15.43 -14.26 0.28
N MET A 177 -15.97 -13.05 0.43
CA MET A 177 -16.33 -12.17 -0.70
C MET A 177 -15.08 -11.61 -1.40
N ILE A 178 -14.07 -11.18 -0.66
CA ILE A 178 -12.77 -10.76 -1.24
C ILE A 178 -12.15 -11.95 -2.00
N MET A 179 -12.19 -13.14 -1.41
CA MET A 179 -11.69 -14.38 -2.03
C MET A 179 -12.46 -14.74 -3.30
N ALA A 180 -13.79 -14.56 -3.30
CA ALA A 180 -14.61 -14.78 -4.50
C ALA A 180 -14.28 -13.78 -5.61
N GLY A 181 -14.00 -12.51 -5.27
CA GLY A 181 -13.52 -11.50 -6.21
C GLY A 181 -12.21 -11.90 -6.87
N ILE A 182 -11.21 -12.33 -6.06
CA ILE A 182 -9.91 -12.82 -6.54
C ILE A 182 -10.09 -14.05 -7.46
N ALA A 183 -10.93 -15.00 -7.08
CA ALA A 183 -11.20 -16.19 -7.88
C ALA A 183 -11.89 -15.84 -9.21
N ALA A 184 -12.84 -14.90 -9.19
CA ALA A 184 -13.53 -14.41 -10.38
C ALA A 184 -12.59 -13.68 -11.35
N SER A 185 -11.68 -12.85 -10.84
CA SER A 185 -10.64 -12.17 -11.63
C SER A 185 -9.73 -13.20 -12.31
N LYS A 186 -9.25 -14.21 -11.58
CA LYS A 186 -8.39 -15.27 -12.12
C LYS A 186 -9.06 -16.14 -13.17
N THR A 187 -10.36 -16.41 -13.03
CA THR A 187 -11.13 -17.23 -13.98
C THR A 187 -11.75 -16.42 -15.10
N LYS A 188 -11.62 -15.08 -15.06
CA LYS A 188 -12.26 -14.13 -15.99
C LYS A 188 -13.77 -14.34 -16.11
N THR A 189 -14.43 -14.72 -15.02
CA THR A 189 -15.86 -15.01 -14.92
C THR A 189 -16.57 -13.93 -14.09
N PRO A 190 -16.93 -12.78 -14.63
CA PRO A 190 -17.49 -11.62 -13.87
C PRO A 190 -18.76 -11.96 -13.07
N GLY A 191 -19.55 -12.94 -13.54
CA GLY A 191 -20.78 -13.36 -12.87
C GLY A 191 -20.60 -14.04 -11.49
N LEU A 192 -19.39 -14.51 -11.16
CA LEU A 192 -19.12 -15.18 -9.86
C LEU A 192 -19.07 -14.18 -8.69
N VAL A 193 -18.67 -12.95 -8.93
CA VAL A 193 -18.61 -11.89 -7.90
C VAL A 193 -20.02 -11.55 -7.42
N VAL A 194 -20.98 -11.50 -8.31
CA VAL A 194 -22.38 -11.17 -7.99
C VAL A 194 -23.13 -12.39 -7.40
N ALA A 195 -22.80 -13.60 -7.85
CA ALA A 195 -23.46 -14.82 -7.39
C ALA A 195 -22.96 -15.34 -6.04
N GLY A 196 -21.66 -15.10 -5.71
CA GLY A 196 -21.05 -15.50 -4.43
C GLY A 196 -21.37 -14.54 -3.27
N ALA A 197 -21.57 -13.27 -3.57
CA ALA A 197 -22.11 -12.29 -2.65
C ALA A 197 -23.61 -12.17 -2.93
N GLY A 198 -24.43 -12.96 -2.28
CA GLY A 198 -25.89 -12.74 -2.34
C GLY A 198 -26.20 -11.25 -2.08
N ALA A 199 -27.22 -10.70 -2.70
CA ALA A 199 -27.59 -9.27 -2.60
C ALA A 199 -27.71 -8.75 -1.14
N GLY A 200 -27.87 -9.64 -0.16
CA GLY A 200 -27.84 -9.34 1.27
C GLY A 200 -26.43 -9.00 1.81
N ALA A 201 -25.40 -9.74 1.39
CA ALA A 201 -24.04 -9.54 1.92
C ALA A 201 -23.40 -8.22 1.47
N THR A 202 -23.71 -7.73 0.27
CA THR A 202 -23.22 -6.43 -0.22
C THR A 202 -23.88 -5.25 0.50
N SER A 203 -25.16 -5.37 0.87
CA SER A 203 -25.85 -4.32 1.64
C SER A 203 -25.38 -4.25 3.09
N GLU A 204 -24.97 -5.38 3.67
CA GLU A 204 -24.39 -5.45 5.02
C GLU A 204 -23.00 -4.80 5.09
N LEU A 205 -22.27 -4.75 3.97
CA LEU A 205 -20.94 -4.14 3.90
C LEU A 205 -20.97 -2.64 3.61
N ALA A 206 -22.04 -2.15 2.95
CA ALA A 206 -22.13 -0.74 2.63
C ALA A 206 -22.11 0.12 3.90
N TYR A 207 -21.23 1.11 3.92
CA TYR A 207 -21.20 2.09 5.00
C TYR A 207 -22.43 3.00 4.96
N SER A 208 -22.80 3.55 6.12
CA SER A 208 -23.88 4.54 6.17
C SER A 208 -23.46 5.80 5.43
N ARG A 209 -24.43 6.57 4.91
CA ARG A 209 -24.15 7.84 4.22
C ARG A 209 -23.37 8.82 5.10
N ASP A 210 -23.59 8.80 6.41
CA ASP A 210 -22.89 9.68 7.35
C ASP A 210 -21.44 9.27 7.53
N PHE A 211 -21.15 7.97 7.60
CA PHE A 211 -19.77 7.46 7.64
C PHE A 211 -19.02 7.78 6.35
N GLU A 212 -19.69 7.66 5.20
CA GLU A 212 -19.10 8.02 3.91
C GLU A 212 -18.74 9.51 3.84
N ARG A 213 -19.66 10.41 4.26
CA ARG A 213 -19.41 11.86 4.32
C ARG A 213 -18.29 12.21 5.30
N GLU A 214 -18.23 11.53 6.44
CA GLU A 214 -17.15 11.69 7.41
C GLU A 214 -15.81 11.24 6.82
N ALA A 215 -15.76 10.08 6.16
CA ALA A 215 -14.57 9.56 5.52
C ALA A 215 -14.09 10.45 4.36
N ASP A 216 -15.00 10.97 3.53
CA ASP A 216 -14.66 11.95 2.47
C ASP A 216 -14.03 13.20 3.06
N ARG A 217 -14.64 13.78 4.09
CA ARG A 217 -14.13 14.99 4.74
C ARG A 217 -12.76 14.79 5.35
N ILE A 218 -12.56 13.70 6.07
CA ILE A 218 -11.29 13.40 6.75
C ILE A 218 -10.24 12.98 5.72
N GLY A 219 -10.61 12.20 4.70
CA GLY A 219 -9.74 11.82 3.59
C GLY A 219 -9.16 13.03 2.88
N MET A 220 -9.99 14.05 2.58
CA MET A 220 -9.51 15.31 2.01
C MET A 220 -8.52 16.07 2.92
N GLN A 221 -8.74 16.07 4.23
CA GLN A 221 -7.82 16.67 5.19
C GLN A 221 -6.48 15.92 5.21
N ILE A 222 -6.51 14.59 5.15
CA ILE A 222 -5.32 13.74 5.07
C ILE A 222 -4.56 14.04 3.77
N MET A 223 -5.24 14.11 2.63
CA MET A 223 -4.64 14.46 1.34
C MET A 223 -3.94 15.82 1.39
N ALA A 224 -4.64 16.85 1.88
CA ALA A 224 -4.09 18.22 1.97
C ALA A 224 -2.82 18.25 2.83
N LYS A 225 -2.86 17.66 4.03
CA LYS A 225 -1.69 17.57 4.92
C LYS A 225 -0.55 16.75 4.32
N ALA A 226 -0.86 15.71 3.54
CA ALA A 226 0.10 14.89 2.81
C ALA A 226 0.57 15.54 1.49
N GLN A 227 0.12 16.77 1.19
CA GLN A 227 0.47 17.52 -0.02
C GLN A 227 0.08 16.83 -1.34
N PHE A 228 -1.08 16.19 -1.36
CA PHE A 228 -1.76 15.74 -2.57
C PHE A 228 -2.79 16.76 -3.05
N ASP A 229 -3.11 16.76 -4.34
CA ASP A 229 -4.16 17.62 -4.89
C ASP A 229 -5.54 17.12 -4.45
N VAL A 230 -6.19 17.87 -3.55
CA VAL A 230 -7.51 17.52 -3.02
C VAL A 230 -8.60 17.56 -4.10
N GLN A 231 -8.40 18.34 -5.17
CA GLN A 231 -9.31 18.40 -6.31
C GLN A 231 -9.47 17.03 -6.98
N ASP A 232 -8.45 16.17 -6.91
CA ASP A 232 -8.44 14.86 -7.53
C ASP A 232 -9.44 13.89 -6.89
N MET A 233 -9.82 14.05 -5.61
CA MET A 233 -10.92 13.25 -5.04
C MET A 233 -12.24 13.52 -5.78
N SER A 234 -12.54 14.79 -6.05
CA SER A 234 -13.77 15.13 -6.77
C SER A 234 -13.72 14.70 -8.24
N ARG A 235 -12.55 14.79 -8.89
CA ARG A 235 -12.34 14.30 -10.27
C ARG A 235 -12.51 12.79 -10.34
N PHE A 236 -11.91 12.05 -9.40
CA PHE A 236 -12.06 10.60 -9.30
C PHE A 236 -13.53 10.19 -9.16
N PHE A 237 -14.29 10.85 -8.26
CA PHE A 237 -15.72 10.59 -8.08
C PHE A 237 -16.53 10.85 -9.36
N GLN A 238 -16.23 11.92 -10.08
CA GLN A 238 -16.89 12.22 -11.35
C GLN A 238 -16.61 11.13 -12.41
N THR A 239 -15.33 10.78 -12.57
CA THR A 239 -14.90 9.75 -13.53
C THR A 239 -15.53 8.41 -13.19
N LEU A 240 -15.50 8.01 -11.90
CA LEU A 240 -16.10 6.77 -11.43
C LEU A 240 -17.62 6.75 -11.65
N GLY A 241 -18.31 7.85 -11.32
CA GLY A 241 -19.76 7.98 -11.53
C GLY A 241 -20.17 7.99 -13.01
N GLN A 242 -19.37 8.59 -13.89
CA GLN A 242 -19.61 8.56 -15.34
C GLN A 242 -19.43 7.15 -15.88
N GLN A 243 -18.33 6.49 -15.59
CA GLN A 243 -18.05 5.15 -16.10
C GLN A 243 -19.01 4.10 -15.56
N SER A 244 -19.47 4.23 -14.31
CA SER A 244 -20.50 3.34 -13.76
C SER A 244 -21.83 3.39 -14.50
N ARG A 245 -22.17 4.52 -15.13
CA ARG A 245 -23.41 4.64 -15.95
C ARG A 245 -23.31 3.87 -17.26
N TYR A 246 -22.10 3.73 -17.80
CA TYR A 246 -21.88 2.97 -19.05
C TYR A 246 -21.74 1.46 -18.79
N ASN A 247 -21.27 1.06 -17.59
CA ASN A 247 -21.05 -0.34 -17.20
C ASN A 247 -22.17 -0.85 -16.28
N LYS A 248 -23.43 -0.76 -16.72
CA LYS A 248 -24.60 -1.15 -15.91
C LYS A 248 -24.62 -2.63 -15.54
N ASP A 249 -24.06 -3.48 -16.37
CA ASP A 249 -24.06 -4.94 -16.19
C ASP A 249 -22.98 -5.43 -15.21
N THR A 250 -21.98 -4.60 -14.93
CA THR A 250 -20.90 -4.94 -13.97
C THR A 250 -20.59 -3.70 -13.14
N PRO A 251 -21.33 -3.47 -12.04
CA PRO A 251 -21.06 -2.34 -11.17
C PRO A 251 -19.66 -2.46 -10.55
N PHE A 252 -18.96 -1.32 -10.44
CA PHE A 252 -17.65 -1.30 -9.77
C PHE A 252 -17.80 -1.78 -8.32
N ALA A 253 -16.97 -2.73 -7.91
CA ALA A 253 -17.01 -3.33 -6.58
C ALA A 253 -16.92 -2.27 -5.46
N PHE A 254 -16.14 -1.21 -5.70
CA PHE A 254 -16.03 -0.05 -4.80
C PHE A 254 -17.38 0.60 -4.50
N LEU A 255 -18.25 0.76 -5.50
CA LEU A 255 -19.56 1.42 -5.34
C LEU A 255 -20.58 0.56 -4.58
N LEU A 256 -20.34 -0.75 -4.47
CA LEU A 256 -21.18 -1.64 -3.67
C LEU A 256 -20.97 -1.42 -2.16
N THR A 257 -19.74 -1.13 -1.75
CA THR A 257 -19.37 -0.88 -0.34
C THR A 257 -19.39 0.61 0.01
N HIS A 258 -19.13 1.48 -0.98
CA HIS A 258 -19.07 2.94 -0.86
C HIS A 258 -20.02 3.62 -1.86
N PRO A 259 -21.33 3.65 -1.59
CA PRO A 259 -22.29 4.21 -2.53
C PRO A 259 -22.00 5.68 -2.86
N LEU A 260 -21.79 5.97 -4.14
CA LEU A 260 -21.52 7.32 -4.63
C LEU A 260 -22.83 8.01 -5.01
N THR A 261 -23.33 8.87 -4.12
CA THR A 261 -24.52 9.66 -4.38
C THR A 261 -24.19 11.01 -5.05
N PRO A 262 -25.13 11.64 -5.79
CA PRO A 262 -24.93 12.98 -6.34
C PRO A 262 -24.55 14.01 -5.26
N GLU A 263 -25.07 13.86 -4.05
CA GLU A 263 -24.80 14.75 -2.91
C GLU A 263 -23.34 14.60 -2.47
N ARG A 264 -22.78 13.37 -2.40
CA ARG A 264 -21.37 13.17 -2.06
C ARG A 264 -20.44 13.83 -3.10
N VAL A 265 -20.77 13.67 -4.39
CA VAL A 265 -20.00 14.32 -5.48
C VAL A 265 -20.03 15.82 -5.33
N ALA A 266 -21.21 16.43 -5.11
CA ALA A 266 -21.35 17.85 -4.94
C ALA A 266 -20.65 18.38 -3.66
N GLU A 267 -20.75 17.65 -2.55
CA GLU A 267 -20.03 17.99 -1.31
C GLU A 267 -18.51 17.91 -1.50
N ALA A 268 -18.01 16.89 -2.17
CA ALA A 268 -16.59 16.75 -2.47
C ALA A 268 -16.09 17.95 -3.32
N GLN A 269 -16.84 18.34 -4.37
CA GLN A 269 -16.52 19.52 -5.17
C GLN A 269 -16.49 20.80 -4.33
N ASN A 270 -17.53 21.05 -3.55
CA ASN A 270 -17.61 22.25 -2.71
C ASN A 270 -16.51 22.32 -1.64
N ARG A 271 -16.16 21.18 -1.04
CA ARG A 271 -15.07 21.11 -0.05
C ARG A 271 -13.72 21.36 -0.70
N ALA A 272 -13.50 20.78 -1.89
CA ALA A 272 -12.25 20.93 -2.63
C ALA A 272 -11.93 22.41 -2.93
N LEU A 273 -12.96 23.28 -3.14
CA LEU A 273 -12.77 24.72 -3.34
C LEU A 273 -12.10 25.43 -2.16
N ASN A 274 -12.17 24.87 -0.95
CA ASN A 274 -11.53 25.44 0.23
C ASN A 274 -10.03 25.08 0.34
N TYR A 275 -9.50 24.25 -0.56
CA TYR A 275 -8.10 23.88 -0.62
C TYR A 275 -7.44 24.47 -1.85
N PRO A 276 -6.19 24.96 -1.73
CA PRO A 276 -5.46 25.40 -2.91
C PRO A 276 -5.26 24.22 -3.87
N ALA A 277 -5.40 24.48 -5.16
CA ALA A 277 -4.99 23.50 -6.18
C ALA A 277 -3.46 23.40 -6.14
N VAL A 278 -2.96 22.26 -5.70
CA VAL A 278 -1.51 22.06 -5.54
C VAL A 278 -0.87 21.66 -6.88
N GLY A 279 -1.67 21.09 -7.79
CA GLY A 279 -1.17 20.60 -9.09
C GLY A 279 0.00 19.63 -8.92
N ALA A 280 -0.01 18.81 -7.84
CA ALA A 280 1.08 17.92 -7.52
C ALA A 280 1.26 16.88 -8.62
N PRO A 281 2.43 16.84 -9.31
CA PRO A 281 2.67 15.81 -10.31
C PRO A 281 2.72 14.44 -9.63
N SER A 282 2.26 13.43 -10.35
CA SER A 282 2.41 12.04 -9.90
C SER A 282 3.89 11.69 -9.74
N SER A 283 4.23 10.98 -8.67
CA SER A 283 5.59 10.54 -8.44
C SER A 283 6.04 9.55 -9.53
N LEU A 284 7.35 9.52 -9.77
CA LEU A 284 7.90 8.56 -10.73
C LEU A 284 7.68 7.10 -10.27
N ASP A 285 7.71 6.85 -8.96
CA ASP A 285 7.40 5.53 -8.40
C ASP A 285 5.96 5.11 -8.70
N PHE A 286 4.98 6.03 -8.65
CA PHE A 286 3.60 5.75 -9.08
C PHE A 286 3.54 5.37 -10.56
N LEU A 287 4.13 6.20 -11.41
CA LEU A 287 4.08 6.00 -12.86
C LEU A 287 4.73 4.69 -13.29
N LEU A 288 5.90 4.36 -12.73
CA LEU A 288 6.60 3.11 -13.03
C LEU A 288 5.91 1.89 -12.44
N SER A 289 5.35 2.00 -11.21
CA SER A 289 4.53 0.93 -10.62
C SER A 289 3.30 0.66 -11.47
N LYS A 290 2.60 1.70 -11.94
CA LYS A 290 1.43 1.58 -12.80
C LYS A 290 1.78 0.95 -14.16
N ALA A 291 2.88 1.35 -14.78
CA ALA A 291 3.35 0.77 -16.04
C ALA A 291 3.71 -0.72 -15.88
N LYS A 292 4.44 -1.08 -14.80
CA LYS A 292 4.78 -2.47 -14.47
C LYS A 292 3.52 -3.30 -14.21
N LEU A 293 2.61 -2.77 -13.39
CA LEU A 293 1.35 -3.44 -13.06
C LEU A 293 0.49 -3.67 -14.30
N GLY A 294 0.46 -2.73 -15.24
CA GLY A 294 -0.25 -2.89 -16.52
C GLY A 294 0.25 -4.06 -17.35
N VAL A 295 1.55 -4.34 -17.31
CA VAL A 295 2.13 -5.52 -17.97
C VAL A 295 1.78 -6.81 -17.21
N LEU A 296 1.85 -6.77 -15.87
CA LEU A 296 1.52 -7.94 -15.02
C LEU A 296 0.04 -8.32 -15.09
N ALA A 297 -0.85 -7.34 -15.25
CA ALA A 297 -2.29 -7.55 -15.36
C ALA A 297 -2.76 -7.90 -16.79
N ALA A 298 -1.88 -7.83 -17.78
CA ALA A 298 -2.24 -8.16 -19.16
C ALA A 298 -2.58 -9.66 -19.31
N ASP A 299 -3.48 -9.99 -20.20
CA ASP A 299 -3.93 -11.36 -20.45
C ASP A 299 -2.79 -12.33 -20.76
N THR A 300 -1.83 -11.85 -21.51
CA THR A 300 -0.59 -12.55 -21.87
C THR A 300 0.55 -11.54 -22.01
N PRO A 301 1.81 -11.95 -21.82
CA PRO A 301 2.93 -11.06 -22.11
C PRO A 301 2.92 -10.50 -23.55
N ILE A 302 2.46 -11.29 -24.51
CA ILE A 302 2.34 -10.85 -25.91
C ILE A 302 1.26 -9.76 -26.05
N SER A 303 0.13 -9.88 -25.35
CA SER A 303 -0.91 -8.84 -25.40
C SER A 303 -0.42 -7.52 -24.83
N ALA A 304 0.43 -7.54 -23.77
CA ALA A 304 1.08 -6.33 -23.27
C ALA A 304 1.99 -5.69 -24.33
N VAL A 305 2.79 -6.49 -25.04
CA VAL A 305 3.64 -6.00 -26.13
C VAL A 305 2.79 -5.33 -27.22
N LEU A 306 1.71 -5.99 -27.66
CA LEU A 306 0.82 -5.44 -28.70
C LEU A 306 0.15 -4.13 -28.26
N GLN A 307 -0.21 -4.00 -26.98
CA GLN A 307 -0.74 -2.75 -26.43
C GLN A 307 0.27 -1.61 -26.57
N TYR A 308 1.53 -1.83 -26.18
CA TYR A 308 2.60 -0.81 -26.35
C TYR A 308 2.90 -0.49 -27.80
N GLN A 309 2.84 -1.47 -28.70
CA GLN A 309 3.02 -1.27 -30.14
C GLN A 309 1.90 -0.43 -30.78
N ALA A 310 0.70 -0.52 -30.25
CA ALA A 310 -0.46 0.25 -30.73
C ALA A 310 -0.48 1.70 -30.19
N MET A 311 0.37 2.04 -29.22
CA MET A 311 0.46 3.37 -28.63
C MET A 311 1.52 4.20 -29.34
N ASP A 312 1.24 5.49 -29.54
CA ASP A 312 2.24 6.46 -29.99
C ASP A 312 3.23 6.79 -28.86
N GLU A 313 4.50 7.04 -29.19
CA GLU A 313 5.47 7.55 -28.24
C GLU A 313 5.01 8.92 -27.69
N PRO A 314 4.87 9.07 -26.37
CA PRO A 314 4.50 10.35 -25.79
C PRO A 314 5.52 11.45 -26.11
N SER A 315 5.04 12.67 -26.40
CA SER A 315 5.91 13.82 -26.67
C SER A 315 6.64 14.35 -25.42
N ASP A 316 6.05 14.20 -24.25
CA ASP A 316 6.67 14.56 -22.97
C ASP A 316 7.78 13.59 -22.61
N LYS A 317 8.93 14.16 -22.18
CA LYS A 317 10.13 13.37 -21.88
C LYS A 317 9.93 12.33 -20.78
N LEU A 318 9.22 12.71 -19.70
CA LEU A 318 8.96 11.81 -18.55
C LEU A 318 8.00 10.70 -18.97
N ALA A 319 6.90 11.07 -19.63
CA ALA A 319 5.90 10.12 -20.11
C ALA A 319 6.52 9.14 -21.13
N ALA A 320 7.36 9.63 -22.05
CA ALA A 320 8.09 8.76 -22.98
C ALA A 320 9.07 7.82 -22.28
N GLY A 321 9.72 8.28 -21.20
CA GLY A 321 10.59 7.42 -20.40
C GLY A 321 9.81 6.29 -19.70
N VAL A 322 8.66 6.60 -19.11
CA VAL A 322 7.75 5.61 -18.49
C VAL A 322 7.20 4.64 -19.53
N PHE A 323 6.80 5.15 -20.70
CA PHE A 323 6.38 4.32 -21.83
C PHE A 323 7.44 3.30 -22.23
N PHE A 324 8.69 3.74 -22.43
CA PHE A 324 9.78 2.83 -22.80
C PHE A 324 10.12 1.84 -21.70
N TYR A 325 10.02 2.23 -20.41
CA TYR A 325 10.16 1.31 -19.28
C TYR A 325 9.11 0.20 -19.32
N GLY A 326 7.84 0.56 -19.44
CA GLY A 326 6.75 -0.42 -19.49
C GLY A 326 6.84 -1.33 -20.72
N TYR A 327 7.22 -0.76 -21.88
CA TYR A 327 7.41 -1.55 -23.11
C TYR A 327 8.61 -2.49 -22.99
N ALA A 328 9.74 -2.04 -22.39
CA ALA A 328 10.89 -2.90 -22.11
C ALA A 328 10.51 -4.05 -21.17
N TYR A 329 9.70 -3.76 -20.14
CA TYR A 329 9.21 -4.78 -19.21
C TYR A 329 8.28 -5.79 -19.92
N ALA A 330 7.40 -5.33 -20.81
CA ALA A 330 6.52 -6.19 -21.61
C ALA A 330 7.34 -7.11 -22.55
N GLN A 331 8.37 -6.59 -23.22
CA GLN A 331 9.25 -7.38 -24.07
C GLN A 331 10.05 -8.42 -23.27
N LEU A 332 10.53 -8.04 -22.08
CA LEU A 332 11.20 -8.99 -21.18
C LEU A 332 10.25 -10.12 -20.77
N ALA A 333 9.04 -9.78 -20.35
CA ALA A 333 8.02 -10.76 -19.97
C ALA A 333 7.64 -11.70 -21.13
N ALA A 334 7.67 -11.18 -22.38
CA ALA A 334 7.44 -11.97 -23.60
C ALA A 334 8.65 -12.81 -24.05
N GLY A 335 9.77 -12.81 -23.29
CA GLY A 335 10.97 -13.57 -23.60
C GLY A 335 11.88 -12.93 -24.65
N ASN A 336 11.79 -11.62 -24.87
CA ASN A 336 12.57 -10.87 -25.84
C ASN A 336 13.62 -9.93 -25.17
N PRO A 337 14.67 -10.46 -24.49
CA PRO A 337 15.60 -9.65 -23.73
C PRO A 337 16.44 -8.69 -24.58
N VAL A 338 16.64 -8.99 -25.86
CA VAL A 338 17.40 -8.12 -26.79
C VAL A 338 16.62 -6.84 -27.06
N GLU A 339 15.33 -6.96 -27.40
CA GLU A 339 14.46 -5.79 -27.62
C GLU A 339 14.23 -5.03 -26.31
N ALA A 340 14.06 -5.75 -25.18
CA ALA A 340 13.98 -5.15 -23.86
C ALA A 340 15.21 -4.29 -23.54
N THR A 341 16.44 -4.72 -23.92
CA THR A 341 17.67 -3.94 -23.75
C THR A 341 17.62 -2.63 -24.53
N THR A 342 17.17 -2.67 -25.79
CA THR A 342 17.06 -1.50 -26.65
C THR A 342 16.09 -0.47 -26.08
N LEU A 343 14.91 -0.92 -25.64
CA LEU A 343 13.89 -0.05 -25.05
C LEU A 343 14.32 0.48 -23.68
N MET A 344 14.98 -0.35 -22.88
CA MET A 344 15.55 0.05 -21.60
C MET A 344 16.57 1.19 -21.75
N ALA A 345 17.42 1.17 -22.78
CA ALA A 345 18.34 2.26 -23.06
C ALA A 345 17.61 3.58 -23.37
N LYS A 346 16.47 3.51 -24.10
CA LYS A 346 15.61 4.68 -24.34
C LYS A 346 14.96 5.20 -23.05
N ALA A 347 14.53 4.32 -22.16
CA ALA A 347 13.99 4.70 -20.85
C ALA A 347 15.06 5.40 -19.99
N GLN A 348 16.25 4.84 -19.90
CA GLN A 348 17.38 5.38 -19.14
C GLN A 348 17.85 6.77 -19.66
N ALA A 349 17.73 7.03 -20.95
CA ALA A 349 18.07 8.34 -21.53
C ALA A 349 17.06 9.46 -21.13
N LYS A 350 15.86 9.08 -20.74
CA LYS A 350 14.77 10.01 -20.44
C LYS A 350 14.47 10.13 -18.93
N LEU A 351 14.68 9.07 -18.14
CA LEU A 351 14.38 8.99 -16.71
C LEU A 351 15.63 9.11 -15.84
N PRO A 352 15.51 9.66 -14.62
CA PRO A 352 16.58 9.59 -13.63
C PRO A 352 16.78 8.13 -13.17
N LYS A 353 17.93 7.85 -12.54
CA LYS A 353 18.16 6.55 -11.91
C LYS A 353 17.10 6.26 -10.86
N THR A 354 16.45 5.10 -10.96
CA THR A 354 15.48 4.58 -9.99
C THR A 354 15.74 3.12 -9.71
N ARG A 355 15.16 2.58 -8.63
CA ARG A 355 15.20 1.14 -8.38
C ARG A 355 14.52 0.35 -9.51
N PHE A 356 13.42 0.84 -10.06
CA PHE A 356 12.69 0.19 -11.17
C PHE A 356 13.57 -0.03 -12.40
N LEU A 357 14.32 1.00 -12.81
CA LEU A 357 15.29 0.87 -13.90
C LEU A 357 16.44 -0.07 -13.54
N THR A 358 16.88 -0.06 -12.30
CA THR A 358 17.95 -0.95 -11.82
C THR A 358 17.49 -2.40 -11.84
N THR A 359 16.30 -2.69 -11.30
CA THR A 359 15.73 -4.03 -11.26
C THR A 359 15.49 -4.57 -12.66
N LEU A 360 14.86 -3.77 -13.54
CA LEU A 360 14.62 -4.17 -14.93
C LEU A 360 15.94 -4.44 -15.69
N ALA A 361 16.96 -3.61 -15.51
CA ALA A 361 18.27 -3.84 -16.13
C ALA A 361 18.90 -5.16 -15.68
N ALA A 362 18.83 -5.48 -14.38
CA ALA A 362 19.32 -6.74 -13.84
C ALA A 362 18.50 -7.94 -14.35
N GLU A 363 17.18 -7.83 -14.39
CA GLU A 363 16.28 -8.87 -14.91
C GLU A 363 16.55 -9.17 -16.40
N ILE A 364 16.82 -8.13 -17.20
CA ILE A 364 17.23 -8.28 -18.62
C ILE A 364 18.58 -9.02 -18.72
N GLU A 365 19.55 -8.69 -17.88
CA GLU A 365 20.85 -9.39 -17.86
C GLU A 365 20.67 -10.86 -17.45
N GLN A 366 19.84 -11.13 -16.46
CA GLN A 366 19.50 -12.50 -16.04
C GLN A 366 18.84 -13.28 -17.18
N ALA A 367 17.84 -12.72 -17.83
CA ALA A 367 17.15 -13.34 -18.96
C ALA A 367 18.07 -13.58 -20.18
N SER A 368 19.14 -12.81 -20.27
CA SER A 368 20.21 -12.98 -21.28
C SER A 368 21.28 -13.99 -20.88
N GLY A 369 21.12 -14.72 -19.78
CA GLY A 369 22.08 -15.70 -19.28
C GLY A 369 23.31 -15.09 -18.58
N ARG A 370 23.27 -13.79 -18.23
CA ARG A 370 24.38 -13.06 -17.59
C ARG A 370 24.09 -12.79 -16.10
N GLY A 371 23.81 -13.86 -15.34
CA GLY A 371 23.38 -13.77 -13.93
C GLY A 371 24.38 -13.04 -13.02
N ASP A 372 25.69 -13.19 -13.25
CA ASP A 372 26.71 -12.49 -12.45
C ASP A 372 26.68 -10.97 -12.71
N LYS A 373 26.38 -10.56 -13.95
CA LYS A 373 26.19 -9.15 -14.28
C LYS A 373 24.93 -8.59 -13.63
N ALA A 374 23.85 -9.34 -13.62
CA ALA A 374 22.63 -8.98 -12.91
C ALA A 374 22.91 -8.77 -11.40
N LEU A 375 23.64 -9.68 -10.77
CA LEU A 375 24.04 -9.56 -9.36
C LEU A 375 24.90 -8.31 -9.11
N SER A 376 25.88 -8.02 -9.99
CA SER A 376 26.72 -6.85 -9.90
C SER A 376 25.93 -5.53 -9.98
N ILE A 377 24.85 -5.48 -10.78
CA ILE A 377 23.94 -4.33 -10.86
C ILE A 377 23.26 -4.08 -9.51
N TYR A 378 22.71 -5.12 -8.88
CA TYR A 378 22.08 -4.99 -7.55
C TYR A 378 23.08 -4.56 -6.48
N GLN A 379 24.26 -5.16 -6.43
CA GLN A 379 25.30 -4.83 -5.46
C GLN A 379 25.79 -3.37 -5.62
N THR A 380 25.94 -2.91 -6.86
CA THR A 380 26.31 -1.52 -7.15
C THR A 380 25.22 -0.56 -6.66
N ALA A 381 23.96 -0.87 -6.88
CA ALA A 381 22.85 -0.04 -6.42
C ALA A 381 22.75 -0.02 -4.91
N LEU A 382 22.96 -1.15 -4.24
CA LEU A 382 22.94 -1.27 -2.78
C LEU A 382 24.09 -0.54 -2.09
N ASN A 383 25.23 -0.28 -2.76
CA ASN A 383 26.27 0.60 -2.22
C ASN A 383 25.75 2.03 -1.98
N SER A 384 24.83 2.51 -2.82
CA SER A 384 24.22 3.84 -2.69
C SER A 384 22.95 3.84 -1.85
N ALA A 385 22.24 2.71 -1.80
CA ALA A 385 20.97 2.55 -1.08
C ALA A 385 20.93 1.24 -0.26
N PRO A 386 21.78 1.11 0.80
CA PRO A 386 21.99 -0.17 1.51
C PRO A 386 20.77 -0.67 2.28
N LYS A 387 19.76 0.16 2.45
CA LYS A 387 18.49 -0.17 3.14
C LYS A 387 17.29 -0.26 2.19
N ASP A 388 17.50 -0.18 0.88
CA ASP A 388 16.40 -0.32 -0.10
C ASP A 388 15.93 -1.77 -0.12
N ARG A 389 14.78 -2.01 0.54
CA ARG A 389 14.24 -3.35 0.73
C ARG A 389 13.96 -4.09 -0.59
N PRO A 390 13.32 -3.48 -1.61
CA PRO A 390 13.16 -4.10 -2.92
C PRO A 390 14.47 -4.59 -3.54
N LEU A 391 15.51 -3.75 -3.53
CA LEU A 391 16.82 -4.13 -4.07
C LEU A 391 17.48 -5.27 -3.28
N ILE A 392 17.35 -5.27 -1.94
CA ILE A 392 17.84 -6.36 -1.08
C ILE A 392 17.15 -7.68 -1.43
N LEU A 393 15.82 -7.68 -1.55
CA LEU A 393 15.07 -8.88 -1.93
C LEU A 393 15.45 -9.39 -3.32
N SER A 394 15.68 -8.47 -4.26
CA SER A 394 16.09 -8.80 -5.63
C SER A 394 17.53 -9.33 -5.69
N GLU A 395 18.46 -8.75 -4.90
CA GLU A 395 19.84 -9.27 -4.75
C GLU A 395 19.82 -10.72 -4.27
N ILE A 396 19.05 -11.01 -3.21
CA ILE A 396 19.00 -12.35 -2.63
C ILE A 396 18.38 -13.34 -3.61
N ARG A 397 17.29 -12.97 -4.29
CA ARG A 397 16.71 -13.80 -5.34
C ARG A 397 17.72 -14.09 -6.46
N GLN A 398 18.51 -13.07 -6.86
CA GLN A 398 19.55 -13.23 -7.86
C GLN A 398 20.65 -14.19 -7.41
N LEU A 399 21.08 -14.11 -6.14
CA LEU A 399 22.03 -15.09 -5.57
C LEU A 399 21.46 -16.52 -5.66
N LEU A 400 20.19 -16.71 -5.33
CA LEU A 400 19.52 -18.01 -5.41
C LEU A 400 19.44 -18.53 -6.85
N MET A 401 19.09 -17.64 -7.81
CA MET A 401 19.04 -17.97 -9.24
C MET A 401 20.42 -18.36 -9.78
N ASN A 402 21.48 -17.70 -9.30
CA ASN A 402 22.86 -18.05 -9.63
C ASN A 402 23.38 -19.28 -8.88
N GLN A 403 22.53 -20.01 -8.15
CA GLN A 403 22.89 -21.18 -7.31
C GLN A 403 23.89 -20.84 -6.18
N GLN A 404 24.02 -19.57 -5.81
CA GLN A 404 24.92 -19.11 -4.75
C GLN A 404 24.22 -19.17 -3.37
N LYS A 405 23.65 -20.35 -3.05
CA LYS A 405 22.80 -20.57 -1.86
C LYS A 405 23.50 -20.22 -0.54
N THR A 406 24.79 -20.51 -0.42
CA THR A 406 25.59 -20.20 0.78
C THR A 406 25.68 -18.69 1.01
N LEU A 407 25.95 -17.90 -0.04
CA LEU A 407 26.01 -16.44 0.07
C LEU A 407 24.63 -15.85 0.38
N ALA A 408 23.57 -16.37 -0.25
CA ALA A 408 22.20 -15.98 0.07
C ALA A 408 21.87 -16.23 1.55
N SER A 409 22.20 -17.41 2.08
CA SER A 409 21.98 -17.79 3.48
C SER A 409 22.72 -16.87 4.45
N GLN A 410 24.01 -16.60 4.23
CA GLN A 410 24.81 -15.68 5.06
C GLN A 410 24.24 -14.26 5.06
N ARG A 411 23.82 -13.77 3.88
CA ARG A 411 23.18 -12.46 3.74
C ARG A 411 21.88 -12.38 4.53
N LEU A 412 21.05 -13.44 4.44
CA LEU A 412 19.78 -13.54 5.14
C LEU A 412 19.96 -13.67 6.65
N GLU A 413 20.96 -14.41 7.14
CA GLU A 413 21.28 -14.48 8.57
C GLU A 413 21.58 -13.09 9.14
N THR A 414 22.36 -12.29 8.42
CA THR A 414 22.63 -10.90 8.81
C THR A 414 21.35 -10.05 8.85
N LEU A 415 20.49 -10.16 7.84
CA LEU A 415 19.24 -9.40 7.76
C LEU A 415 18.24 -9.84 8.84
N LEU A 416 18.12 -11.13 9.10
CA LEU A 416 17.24 -11.70 10.11
C LEU A 416 17.74 -11.41 11.54
N SER A 417 19.05 -11.19 11.74
CA SER A 417 19.55 -10.71 13.05
C SER A 417 19.03 -9.31 13.38
N LEU A 418 18.75 -8.47 12.37
CA LEU A 418 18.20 -7.12 12.53
C LEU A 418 16.66 -7.12 12.48
N SER A 419 16.06 -8.04 11.74
CA SER A 419 14.62 -8.15 11.52
C SER A 419 14.16 -9.62 11.63
N PRO A 420 14.15 -10.21 12.85
CA PRO A 420 13.93 -11.66 13.03
C PRO A 420 12.53 -12.14 12.66
N ASN A 421 11.58 -11.22 12.57
CA ASN A 421 10.17 -11.50 12.26
C ASN A 421 9.77 -11.00 10.87
N ASP A 422 10.68 -11.08 9.90
CA ASP A 422 10.41 -10.70 8.51
C ASP A 422 10.05 -11.94 7.68
N PRO A 423 8.77 -12.11 7.27
CA PRO A 423 8.34 -13.31 6.56
C PRO A 423 9.01 -13.48 5.19
N ASP A 424 9.30 -12.37 4.47
CA ASP A 424 9.92 -12.46 3.15
C ASP A 424 11.38 -12.96 3.25
N PHE A 425 12.13 -12.47 4.25
CA PHE A 425 13.48 -12.96 4.49
C PHE A 425 13.48 -14.42 4.95
N LEU A 426 12.52 -14.82 5.78
CA LEU A 426 12.38 -16.23 6.22
C LEU A 426 12.05 -17.16 5.05
N ARG A 427 11.19 -16.75 4.10
CA ARG A 427 10.91 -17.53 2.88
C ARG A 427 12.14 -17.68 1.98
N LEU A 428 12.87 -16.58 1.78
CA LEU A 428 14.12 -16.65 1.01
C LEU A 428 15.17 -17.52 1.74
N GLN A 429 15.18 -17.50 3.07
CA GLN A 429 16.04 -18.38 3.87
C GLN A 429 15.63 -19.85 3.70
N ALA A 430 14.32 -20.16 3.70
CA ALA A 430 13.84 -21.49 3.40
C ALA A 430 14.32 -21.98 2.02
N GLN A 431 14.22 -21.11 1.01
CA GLN A 431 14.72 -21.40 -0.35
C GLN A 431 16.25 -21.61 -0.38
N SER A 432 17.02 -20.84 0.39
CA SER A 432 18.47 -20.97 0.45
C SER A 432 18.92 -22.30 1.03
N TYR A 433 18.13 -22.90 1.93
CA TYR A 433 18.36 -24.21 2.51
C TYR A 433 17.72 -25.36 1.74
N ALA A 434 16.86 -25.09 0.76
CA ALA A 434 16.24 -26.12 -0.05
C ALA A 434 17.33 -27.03 -0.69
N ASP A 435 17.12 -28.34 -0.67
CA ASP A 435 18.03 -29.39 -1.13
C ASP A 435 19.38 -29.50 -0.37
N VAL A 436 19.64 -28.63 0.61
CA VAL A 436 20.89 -28.62 1.40
C VAL A 436 20.64 -29.04 2.85
N ASP A 437 19.62 -28.44 3.47
CA ASP A 437 19.24 -28.68 4.86
C ASP A 437 17.71 -28.63 4.98
N ALA A 438 17.07 -29.78 4.85
CA ALA A 438 15.60 -29.89 4.90
C ALA A 438 15.03 -29.42 6.25
N PHE A 439 15.75 -29.65 7.37
CA PHE A 439 15.33 -29.20 8.68
C PHE A 439 15.21 -27.66 8.71
N ARG A 440 16.29 -26.96 8.35
CA ARG A 440 16.31 -25.49 8.35
C ARG A 440 15.36 -24.89 7.32
N SER A 441 15.22 -25.51 6.17
CA SER A 441 14.29 -25.07 5.13
C SER A 441 12.84 -25.07 5.63
N HIS A 442 12.38 -26.21 6.14
CA HIS A 442 11.02 -26.31 6.68
C HIS A 442 10.83 -25.46 7.94
N ALA A 443 11.86 -25.34 8.79
CA ALA A 443 11.80 -24.47 9.97
C ALA A 443 11.61 -22.99 9.61
N ALA A 444 12.34 -22.49 8.62
CA ALA A 444 12.24 -21.12 8.15
C ALA A 444 10.88 -20.84 7.48
N GLU A 445 10.39 -21.75 6.63
CA GLU A 445 9.07 -21.62 6.02
C GLU A 445 7.95 -21.67 7.07
N GLY A 446 8.05 -22.60 8.04
CA GLY A 446 7.12 -22.66 9.17
C GLY A 446 7.08 -21.36 9.98
N ASN A 447 8.24 -20.72 10.20
CA ASN A 447 8.33 -19.43 10.88
C ASN A 447 7.66 -18.32 10.08
N ALA A 448 7.85 -18.24 8.76
CA ALA A 448 7.20 -17.28 7.89
C ALA A 448 5.67 -17.41 7.97
N LEU A 449 5.17 -18.63 7.78
CA LEU A 449 3.74 -18.94 7.82
C LEU A 449 3.10 -18.65 9.19
N PHE A 450 3.83 -18.93 10.27
CA PHE A 450 3.38 -18.63 11.63
C PHE A 450 3.19 -17.12 11.84
N LEU A 451 4.17 -16.32 11.43
CA LEU A 451 4.11 -14.87 11.53
C LEU A 451 2.96 -14.26 10.71
N GLU A 452 2.61 -14.90 9.61
CA GLU A 452 1.50 -14.51 8.75
C GLU A 452 0.12 -14.98 9.25
N GLY A 453 0.08 -15.77 10.34
CA GLY A 453 -1.16 -16.31 10.90
C GLY A 453 -1.70 -17.54 10.17
N SER A 454 -0.95 -18.10 9.22
CA SER A 454 -1.26 -19.35 8.50
C SER A 454 -0.88 -20.57 9.33
N TYR A 455 -1.52 -20.72 10.51
CA TYR A 455 -1.10 -21.70 11.52
C TYR A 455 -1.18 -23.15 11.05
N GLU A 456 -2.21 -23.51 10.28
CA GLU A 456 -2.33 -24.88 9.74
C GLU A 456 -1.15 -25.23 8.84
N SER A 457 -0.79 -24.36 7.91
CA SER A 457 0.38 -24.55 7.04
C SER A 457 1.69 -24.51 7.82
N ALA A 458 1.80 -23.63 8.84
CA ALA A 458 2.97 -23.59 9.72
C ALA A 458 3.17 -24.90 10.48
N ILE A 459 2.10 -25.51 11.01
CA ILE A 459 2.13 -26.82 11.67
C ILE A 459 2.66 -27.90 10.74
N VAL A 460 2.21 -27.91 9.48
CA VAL A 460 2.71 -28.88 8.48
C VAL A 460 4.22 -28.71 8.29
N GLN A 461 4.69 -27.48 8.11
CA GLN A 461 6.12 -27.19 7.93
C GLN A 461 6.96 -27.56 9.17
N TYR A 462 6.49 -27.23 10.36
CA TYR A 462 7.20 -27.61 11.60
C TYR A 462 7.26 -29.12 11.81
N LYS A 463 6.21 -29.86 11.46
CA LYS A 463 6.23 -31.35 11.50
C LYS A 463 7.23 -31.92 10.50
N LEU A 464 7.31 -31.37 9.28
CA LEU A 464 8.33 -31.76 8.30
C LEU A 464 9.74 -31.43 8.81
N ALA A 465 9.94 -30.27 9.42
CA ALA A 465 11.20 -29.91 10.05
C ALA A 465 11.59 -30.93 11.13
N THR A 466 10.71 -31.23 12.09
CA THR A 466 11.02 -32.15 13.19
C THR A 466 11.25 -33.59 12.73
N ALA A 467 10.69 -33.99 11.61
CA ALA A 467 10.94 -35.30 10.98
C ALA A 467 12.29 -35.37 10.21
N ALA A 468 12.83 -34.22 9.79
CA ALA A 468 14.10 -34.18 9.05
C ALA A 468 15.30 -34.35 9.98
N PRO A 469 16.41 -34.95 9.48
CA PRO A 469 17.66 -35.06 10.24
C PRO A 469 18.21 -33.67 10.63
N SER A 470 18.69 -33.55 11.88
CA SER A 470 19.41 -32.38 12.32
C SER A 470 20.27 -32.68 13.53
N THR A 471 21.48 -32.14 13.57
CA THR A 471 22.40 -32.21 14.71
C THR A 471 22.25 -31.03 15.65
N ASP A 472 21.50 -29.99 15.27
CA ASP A 472 21.25 -28.80 16.07
C ASP A 472 20.07 -29.02 17.04
N ASN A 473 20.38 -29.62 18.19
CA ASN A 473 19.40 -29.94 19.23
C ASN A 473 18.71 -28.69 19.78
N ARG A 474 19.41 -27.53 19.82
CA ARG A 474 18.83 -26.26 20.31
C ARG A 474 17.77 -25.74 19.35
N LEU A 475 18.09 -25.74 18.05
CA LEU A 475 17.12 -25.30 17.04
C LEU A 475 15.94 -26.27 16.99
N ARG A 476 16.18 -27.60 17.10
CA ARG A 476 15.10 -28.60 17.16
C ARG A 476 14.14 -28.33 18.31
N ALA A 477 14.62 -28.12 19.52
CA ALA A 477 13.79 -27.79 20.69
C ALA A 477 13.00 -26.49 20.47
N THR A 478 13.60 -25.51 19.80
CA THR A 478 12.92 -24.24 19.43
C THR A 478 11.76 -24.49 18.48
N ILE A 479 11.96 -25.33 17.45
CA ILE A 479 10.91 -25.65 16.46
C ILE A 479 9.79 -26.50 17.06
N GLU A 480 10.10 -27.43 17.95
CA GLU A 480 9.10 -28.19 18.71
C GLU A 480 8.23 -27.27 19.60
N ALA A 481 8.85 -26.27 20.23
CA ALA A 481 8.11 -25.26 20.99
C ALA A 481 7.21 -24.41 20.08
N ARG A 482 7.70 -24.01 18.89
CA ARG A 482 6.92 -23.27 17.91
C ARG A 482 5.78 -24.08 17.32
N LEU A 483 5.97 -25.37 17.06
CA LEU A 483 4.92 -26.31 16.66
C LEU A 483 3.77 -26.29 17.68
N LYS A 484 4.11 -26.43 18.97
CA LYS A 484 3.11 -26.38 20.06
C LYS A 484 2.39 -25.03 20.12
N GLN A 485 3.11 -23.92 19.92
CA GLN A 485 2.51 -22.56 19.86
C GLN A 485 1.55 -22.45 18.67
N ALA A 486 1.91 -22.98 17.51
CA ALA A 486 1.05 -22.95 16.32
C ALA A 486 -0.22 -23.81 16.52
N GLU A 487 -0.10 -24.98 17.13
CA GLU A 487 -1.25 -25.84 17.49
C GLU A 487 -2.19 -25.15 18.47
N GLN A 488 -1.65 -24.48 19.49
CA GLN A 488 -2.44 -23.68 20.43
C GLN A 488 -3.13 -22.50 19.76
N ALA A 489 -2.41 -21.77 18.89
CA ALA A 489 -2.98 -20.64 18.15
C ALA A 489 -4.10 -21.11 17.19
N MET A 490 -3.94 -22.23 16.53
CA MET A 490 -4.96 -22.84 15.68
C MET A 490 -6.18 -23.30 16.50
N ALA A 491 -5.98 -23.94 17.66
CA ALA A 491 -7.06 -24.35 18.54
C ALA A 491 -7.85 -23.14 19.09
N ALA A 492 -7.16 -22.09 19.51
CA ALA A 492 -7.79 -20.83 19.92
C ALA A 492 -8.58 -20.18 18.78
N GLN A 493 -8.07 -20.31 17.54
CA GLN A 493 -8.76 -19.85 16.35
C GLN A 493 -10.06 -20.61 16.08
N LYS A 494 -10.08 -21.92 16.32
CA LYS A 494 -11.28 -22.78 16.18
C LYS A 494 -12.28 -22.59 17.32
N ASN A 495 -11.82 -22.45 18.57
CA ASN A 495 -12.70 -22.31 19.73
C ASN A 495 -13.39 -20.93 19.83
N ASN A 496 -12.79 -19.92 19.22
CA ASN A 496 -13.36 -18.58 19.11
C ASN A 496 -14.18 -18.42 17.81
N GLY A 497 -14.49 -19.45 17.11
CA GLY A 497 -15.29 -19.65 15.92
C GLY A 497 -16.51 -20.49 16.13
#